data_df5b9a3c6293d9332d6242fdc852d752
#
_entry.id   df5b9a3c6293d9332d6242fdc852d752
#
_cell.length_a   1.000
_cell.length_b   1.000
_cell.length_c   1.000
_cell.angle_alpha   90.00
_cell.angle_beta   90.00
_cell.angle_gamma   90.00
#
_symmetry.space_group_name_H-M   'P 1'
#
loop_
_entity.id
_entity.type
_entity.pdbx_description
1 polymer ?
#
loop_
_entity_poly.entity_id
_entity_poly.type
_entity_poly.pdbx_seq_one_letter_code
_entity_poly.pdbx_strand_id
1 'polypeptide(L)'
;MLTPPEQFGIVEPGLYRSDTLHPSHFPFIRSLNLKTAILLTPELPSRAMSNFFEENQIRLIDLALGSWKNNSNNNSNSNINNADGSSSSSGAAQGQGGDSSTSGTSGGGGGGGGTNTFTLTTPSIPAAPFQTSWWKPLSEELIKEGLEMILDVNNYPIMVMDTSGIHEIGTFMGCLRRLQHWNLSSIIVEYRAYAGNKARYVNEQFIELFDIDWITLPATLPTWWIEQEAMWHEEEEERELQLQQEREVEEFNRP
;
A
#
# COMPACT_ATOMS: atom_id res chain seq x y z
N MET A 1 31.28 17.58 0.38
CA MET A 1 30.47 17.27 1.57
C MET A 1 29.45 16.22 1.14
N LEU A 2 29.27 15.13 1.87
CA LEU A 2 28.25 14.12 1.54
C LEU A 2 26.94 14.56 2.19
N THR A 3 25.91 14.80 1.38
CA THR A 3 24.59 15.24 1.85
C THR A 3 23.60 14.13 1.64
N PRO A 4 23.06 13.50 2.71
CA PRO A 4 22.00 12.51 2.58
C PRO A 4 20.67 13.17 2.14
N PRO A 5 19.75 12.42 1.56
CA PRO A 5 18.36 12.86 1.37
C PRO A 5 17.67 13.20 2.70
N GLU A 6 16.60 14.02 2.66
CA GLU A 6 15.95 14.49 3.90
C GLU A 6 15.29 13.35 4.70
N GLN A 7 14.71 12.37 4.01
CA GLN A 7 14.03 11.23 4.63
C GLN A 7 14.89 9.95 4.62
N PHE A 8 16.21 10.12 4.52
CA PHE A 8 17.13 8.98 4.55
C PHE A 8 17.12 8.30 5.92
N GLY A 9 17.08 6.98 5.90
CA GLY A 9 17.17 6.15 7.11
C GLY A 9 17.83 4.80 6.81
N ILE A 10 18.51 4.27 7.82
CA ILE A 10 19.00 2.90 7.85
C ILE A 10 17.92 2.06 8.55
N VAL A 11 17.35 1.12 7.83
CA VAL A 11 16.28 0.25 8.35
C VAL A 11 16.89 -0.98 9.01
N GLU A 12 17.76 -1.64 8.27
CA GLU A 12 18.56 -2.79 8.69
C GLU A 12 19.95 -2.73 8.03
N PRO A 13 20.93 -3.53 8.44
CA PRO A 13 22.24 -3.57 7.79
C PRO A 13 22.13 -3.82 6.29
N GLY A 14 22.50 -2.82 5.48
CA GLY A 14 22.41 -2.86 4.02
C GLY A 14 21.03 -2.59 3.44
N LEU A 15 20.02 -2.32 4.26
CA LEU A 15 18.68 -1.89 3.85
C LEU A 15 18.46 -0.42 4.23
N TYR A 16 18.18 0.40 3.24
CA TYR A 16 18.00 1.84 3.39
C TYR A 16 16.63 2.29 2.90
N ARG A 17 16.15 3.40 3.47
CA ARG A 17 14.96 4.11 3.00
C ARG A 17 15.31 5.54 2.61
N SER A 18 14.56 6.14 1.69
CA SER A 18 14.77 7.52 1.26
C SER A 18 13.55 8.11 0.57
N ASP A 19 13.48 9.43 0.50
CA ASP A 19 12.68 10.17 -0.46
C ASP A 19 13.33 10.19 -1.85
N THR A 20 12.72 10.92 -2.79
CA THR A 20 13.25 11.09 -4.15
C THR A 20 14.64 11.72 -4.15
N LEU A 21 15.55 11.14 -4.95
CA LEU A 21 16.92 11.59 -5.04
C LEU A 21 17.09 12.81 -5.96
N HIS A 22 17.83 13.80 -5.47
CA HIS A 22 18.33 14.91 -6.25
C HIS A 22 19.82 14.73 -6.58
N PRO A 23 20.36 15.36 -7.63
CA PRO A 23 21.77 15.24 -8.00
C PRO A 23 22.76 15.58 -6.88
N SER A 24 22.37 16.46 -5.94
CA SER A 24 23.14 16.78 -4.75
C SER A 24 23.39 15.60 -3.80
N HIS A 25 22.52 14.58 -3.84
CA HIS A 25 22.60 13.38 -3.00
C HIS A 25 23.47 12.27 -3.62
N PHE A 26 23.73 12.31 -4.93
CA PHE A 26 24.45 11.24 -5.64
C PHE A 26 25.81 10.87 -5.05
N PRO A 27 26.65 11.83 -4.60
CA PRO A 27 27.91 11.47 -3.96
C PRO A 27 27.74 10.65 -2.67
N PHE A 28 26.69 10.94 -1.89
CA PHE A 28 26.33 10.18 -0.70
C PHE A 28 25.82 8.79 -1.06
N ILE A 29 24.87 8.70 -2.00
CA ILE A 29 24.30 7.43 -2.44
C ILE A 29 25.37 6.49 -3.03
N ARG A 30 26.34 7.05 -3.78
CA ARG A 30 27.47 6.26 -4.29
C ARG A 30 28.28 5.62 -3.17
N SER A 31 28.43 6.27 -2.02
CA SER A 31 29.17 5.72 -0.87
C SER A 31 28.50 4.52 -0.22
N LEU A 32 27.19 4.31 -0.46
CA LEU A 32 26.44 3.16 0.04
C LEU A 32 26.68 1.88 -0.79
N ASN A 33 27.31 1.99 -1.96
CA ASN A 33 27.59 0.88 -2.89
C ASN A 33 26.33 0.04 -3.18
N LEU A 34 25.20 0.69 -3.44
CA LEU A 34 23.93 0.03 -3.67
C LEU A 34 24.01 -0.93 -4.87
N LYS A 35 23.37 -2.08 -4.75
CA LYS A 35 23.14 -3.03 -5.84
C LYS A 35 21.74 -2.85 -6.45
N THR A 36 20.76 -2.55 -5.60
CA THR A 36 19.35 -2.45 -6.02
C THR A 36 18.71 -1.20 -5.41
N ALA A 37 17.86 -0.55 -6.18
CA ALA A 37 16.96 0.51 -5.75
C ALA A 37 15.54 0.13 -6.13
N ILE A 38 14.60 0.20 -5.17
CA ILE A 38 13.17 -0.07 -5.36
C ILE A 38 12.42 1.26 -5.29
N LEU A 39 11.55 1.50 -6.27
CA LEU A 39 10.67 2.66 -6.32
C LEU A 39 9.22 2.22 -6.08
N LEU A 40 8.57 2.79 -5.06
CA LEU A 40 7.20 2.47 -4.66
C LEU A 40 6.14 3.41 -5.25
N THR A 41 6.57 4.48 -5.91
CA THR A 41 5.68 5.50 -6.49
C THR A 41 5.43 5.22 -7.97
N PRO A 42 4.21 5.49 -8.49
CA PRO A 42 3.91 5.37 -9.91
C PRO A 42 4.55 6.48 -10.76
N GLU A 43 5.21 7.43 -10.15
CA GLU A 43 5.89 8.52 -10.85
C GLU A 43 7.19 8.02 -11.47
N LEU A 44 7.38 8.32 -12.75
CA LEU A 44 8.62 7.98 -13.44
C LEU A 44 9.82 8.68 -12.79
N PRO A 45 10.92 7.97 -12.57
CA PRO A 45 12.14 8.56 -12.05
C PRO A 45 12.65 9.67 -12.96
N SER A 46 13.23 10.71 -12.39
CA SER A 46 13.85 11.78 -13.18
C SER A 46 14.97 11.21 -14.06
N ARG A 47 15.19 11.81 -15.24
CA ARG A 47 16.27 11.39 -16.14
C ARG A 47 17.65 11.40 -15.46
N ALA A 48 17.89 12.37 -14.57
CA ALA A 48 19.13 12.45 -13.82
C ALA A 48 19.30 11.25 -12.88
N MET A 49 18.23 10.83 -12.21
CA MET A 49 18.23 9.67 -11.32
C MET A 49 18.41 8.35 -12.09
N SER A 50 17.71 8.20 -13.22
CA SER A 50 17.84 7.00 -14.09
C SER A 50 19.27 6.86 -14.62
N ASN A 51 19.85 7.95 -15.14
CA ASN A 51 21.25 7.96 -15.61
C ASN A 51 22.23 7.64 -14.48
N PHE A 52 22.01 8.20 -13.28
CA PHE A 52 22.86 7.92 -12.12
C PHE A 52 22.86 6.43 -11.76
N PHE A 53 21.70 5.77 -11.72
CA PHE A 53 21.62 4.35 -11.43
C PHE A 53 22.27 3.50 -12.52
N GLU A 54 22.04 3.83 -13.79
CA GLU A 54 22.68 3.14 -14.93
C GLU A 54 24.20 3.27 -14.89
N GLU A 55 24.75 4.48 -14.71
CA GLU A 55 26.18 4.75 -14.62
C GLU A 55 26.86 4.00 -13.46
N ASN A 56 26.15 3.82 -12.34
CA ASN A 56 26.69 3.12 -11.16
C ASN A 56 26.27 1.65 -11.09
N GLN A 57 25.66 1.10 -12.15
CA GLN A 57 25.22 -0.29 -12.25
C GLN A 57 24.23 -0.71 -11.14
N ILE A 58 23.44 0.25 -10.66
CA ILE A 58 22.40 0.00 -9.65
C ILE A 58 21.12 -0.43 -10.38
N ARG A 59 20.61 -1.61 -10.05
CA ARG A 59 19.36 -2.11 -10.63
C ARG A 59 18.17 -1.34 -10.08
N LEU A 60 17.51 -0.54 -10.91
CA LEU A 60 16.27 0.15 -10.55
C LEU A 60 15.06 -0.77 -10.82
N ILE A 61 14.25 -0.99 -9.80
CA ILE A 61 13.00 -1.75 -9.86
C ILE A 61 11.85 -0.79 -9.54
N ASP A 62 10.94 -0.65 -10.49
CA ASP A 62 9.73 0.14 -10.34
C ASP A 62 8.55 -0.80 -10.06
N LEU A 63 8.21 -0.97 -8.78
CA LEU A 63 7.12 -1.86 -8.36
C LEU A 63 5.76 -1.28 -8.72
N ALA A 64 5.59 0.01 -8.62
CA ALA A 64 4.30 0.65 -8.90
C ALA A 64 3.90 0.51 -10.39
N LEU A 65 4.86 0.61 -11.32
CA LEU A 65 4.61 0.41 -12.75
C LEU A 65 4.44 -1.06 -13.13
N GLY A 66 5.11 -1.98 -12.42
CA GLY A 66 4.94 -3.42 -12.61
C GLY A 66 3.53 -3.90 -12.31
N SER A 67 2.97 -3.47 -11.19
CA SER A 67 1.59 -3.76 -10.78
C SER A 67 0.55 -3.21 -11.75
N TRP A 68 0.78 -2.04 -12.37
CA TRP A 68 -0.11 -1.46 -13.38
C TRP A 68 -0.21 -2.30 -14.66
N LYS A 69 0.89 -2.87 -15.12
CA LYS A 69 0.92 -3.72 -16.33
C LYS A 69 0.14 -5.02 -16.12
N ASN A 70 0.22 -5.62 -14.94
CA ASN A 70 -0.51 -6.84 -14.63
C ASN A 70 -2.03 -6.60 -14.53
N ASN A 71 -2.45 -5.46 -13.99
CA ASN A 71 -3.88 -5.12 -13.87
C ASN A 71 -4.50 -4.69 -15.22
N SER A 72 -3.71 -4.07 -16.11
CA SER A 72 -4.17 -3.73 -17.47
C SER A 72 -4.34 -4.95 -18.36
N ASN A 73 -3.51 -5.98 -18.21
CA ASN A 73 -3.64 -7.22 -18.96
C ASN A 73 -4.83 -8.08 -18.51
N ASN A 74 -5.21 -8.06 -17.23
CA ASN A 74 -6.38 -8.78 -16.74
C ASN A 74 -7.71 -8.13 -17.16
N ASN A 75 -7.73 -6.82 -17.44
CA ASN A 75 -8.94 -6.12 -17.88
C ASN A 75 -9.13 -6.17 -19.41
N SER A 76 -8.11 -6.56 -20.17
CA SER A 76 -8.18 -6.69 -21.63
C SER A 76 -8.65 -8.06 -22.11
N ASN A 77 -8.69 -9.06 -21.21
CA ASN A 77 -9.00 -10.46 -21.58
C ASN A 77 -10.47 -10.87 -21.29
N SER A 78 -11.32 -9.96 -20.81
CA SER A 78 -12.73 -10.26 -20.52
C SER A 78 -13.73 -9.76 -21.55
N ASN A 79 -13.31 -9.26 -22.72
CA ASN A 79 -14.23 -8.67 -23.71
C ASN A 79 -14.01 -9.10 -25.17
N ILE A 80 -13.59 -10.35 -25.42
CA ILE A 80 -13.61 -10.93 -26.76
C ILE A 80 -14.26 -12.31 -26.69
N ASN A 81 -15.58 -12.36 -26.66
CA ASN A 81 -16.40 -13.43 -27.22
C ASN A 81 -17.87 -12.97 -27.13
N ASN A 82 -18.38 -12.42 -28.22
CA ASN A 82 -19.71 -12.60 -28.77
C ASN A 82 -20.04 -11.46 -29.74
N ALA A 83 -19.80 -11.68 -31.00
CA ALA A 83 -20.56 -11.09 -32.10
C ALA A 83 -20.26 -11.86 -33.37
N ASP A 84 -21.04 -12.87 -33.63
CA ASP A 84 -21.29 -13.37 -34.98
C ASP A 84 -22.72 -13.01 -35.35
N GLY A 85 -22.92 -12.45 -36.56
CA GLY A 85 -24.17 -12.61 -37.25
C GLY A 85 -24.87 -11.36 -37.79
N SER A 86 -24.66 -11.09 -39.08
CA SER A 86 -25.61 -10.65 -40.11
C SER A 86 -26.18 -9.20 -40.17
N SER A 87 -25.68 -8.49 -41.14
CA SER A 87 -26.34 -7.96 -42.37
C SER A 87 -27.45 -6.89 -42.29
N SER A 88 -27.19 -5.86 -43.04
CA SER A 88 -28.01 -5.11 -44.02
C SER A 88 -28.76 -3.85 -43.61
N SER A 89 -28.41 -2.82 -44.36
CA SER A 89 -29.19 -1.80 -45.09
C SER A 89 -29.71 -0.55 -44.38
N SER A 90 -29.14 0.54 -44.87
CA SER A 90 -29.77 1.74 -45.44
C SER A 90 -30.83 2.56 -44.66
N GLY A 91 -30.60 3.89 -44.64
CA GLY A 91 -31.67 4.84 -44.55
C GLY A 91 -31.30 6.18 -43.90
N ALA A 92 -31.12 7.19 -44.71
CA ALA A 92 -30.94 8.59 -44.36
C ALA A 92 -32.25 9.21 -43.82
N ALA A 93 -32.15 10.29 -43.00
CA ALA A 93 -32.79 11.58 -43.16
C ALA A 93 -32.95 12.32 -41.82
N GLN A 94 -32.38 13.47 -41.76
CA GLN A 94 -32.78 14.83 -41.43
C GLN A 94 -34.11 15.09 -40.70
N GLY A 95 -34.07 16.07 -39.76
CA GLY A 95 -35.20 16.89 -39.35
C GLY A 95 -35.13 17.36 -37.90
N GLN A 96 -34.63 18.51 -37.69
CA GLN A 96 -35.03 19.79 -37.11
C GLN A 96 -36.28 19.84 -36.21
N GLY A 97 -36.08 20.51 -35.04
CA GLY A 97 -36.96 21.65 -34.67
C GLY A 97 -37.90 21.46 -33.49
N GLY A 98 -37.88 22.41 -32.58
CA GLY A 98 -39.08 22.94 -32.01
C GLY A 98 -39.26 22.97 -30.49
N ASP A 99 -39.13 24.16 -30.01
CA ASP A 99 -39.49 24.81 -28.75
C ASP A 99 -40.88 24.49 -28.16
N SER A 100 -40.96 24.88 -26.89
CA SER A 100 -42.00 25.65 -26.17
C SER A 100 -42.74 24.96 -25.02
N SER A 101 -42.48 25.45 -23.82
CA SER A 101 -43.31 26.09 -22.78
C SER A 101 -44.79 25.69 -22.68
N THR A 102 -45.26 25.42 -21.49
CA THR A 102 -46.20 26.24 -20.69
C THR A 102 -46.83 25.49 -19.50
N SER A 103 -46.70 26.08 -18.35
CA SER A 103 -47.64 26.42 -17.26
C SER A 103 -49.00 25.74 -17.18
N GLY A 104 -49.44 25.44 -15.93
CA GLY A 104 -50.81 25.19 -15.61
C GLY A 104 -51.09 24.70 -14.19
N THR A 105 -51.58 25.56 -13.43
CA THR A 105 -52.05 25.76 -12.06
C THR A 105 -53.27 24.90 -11.65
N SER A 106 -53.42 24.78 -10.27
CA SER A 106 -54.64 24.62 -9.46
C SER A 106 -55.23 23.18 -9.33
N GLY A 107 -55.72 22.71 -8.21
CA GLY A 107 -56.18 23.26 -6.96
C GLY A 107 -57.18 22.28 -6.33
N GLY A 108 -57.29 22.26 -4.99
CA GLY A 108 -58.43 21.72 -4.23
C GLY A 108 -58.29 20.25 -3.76
N GLY A 109 -58.34 19.84 -2.50
CA GLY A 109 -59.13 20.22 -1.40
C GLY A 109 -59.81 19.01 -0.78
N GLY A 110 -59.73 18.80 0.57
CA GLY A 110 -60.55 17.90 1.39
C GLY A 110 -59.85 16.64 1.92
N GLY A 111 -59.51 16.50 3.13
CA GLY A 111 -60.24 16.39 4.35
C GLY A 111 -60.30 14.94 4.87
N GLY A 112 -59.78 14.66 6.06
CA GLY A 112 -60.30 13.62 6.93
C GLY A 112 -59.40 12.46 7.34
N GLY A 113 -59.07 12.38 8.62
CA GLY A 113 -58.96 11.15 9.35
C GLY A 113 -57.54 10.62 9.67
N GLY A 114 -57.07 10.96 10.87
CA GLY A 114 -55.81 10.51 11.38
C GLY A 114 -55.75 9.04 11.74
N THR A 115 -54.62 8.47 11.46
CA THR A 115 -53.98 7.41 12.24
C THR A 115 -52.50 7.65 12.16
N ASN A 116 -51.91 8.02 13.29
CA ASN A 116 -50.47 8.22 13.40
C ASN A 116 -49.74 6.88 13.36
N THR A 117 -49.40 6.46 12.15
CA THR A 117 -48.41 5.40 11.97
C THR A 117 -47.09 6.09 11.79
N PHE A 118 -46.28 6.07 12.84
CA PHE A 118 -44.86 6.49 12.77
C PHE A 118 -44.12 5.48 11.92
N THR A 119 -44.06 5.69 10.62
CA THR A 119 -43.10 5.07 9.76
C THR A 119 -41.78 5.79 10.00
N LEU A 120 -40.85 5.12 10.68
CA LEU A 120 -39.44 5.48 10.70
C LEU A 120 -38.91 5.37 9.26
N THR A 121 -39.05 6.44 8.51
CA THR A 121 -38.26 6.65 7.29
C THR A 121 -36.83 6.93 7.74
N THR A 122 -36.02 5.88 7.78
CA THR A 122 -34.58 6.09 7.76
C THR A 122 -34.25 6.97 6.56
N PRO A 123 -33.63 8.15 6.76
CA PRO A 123 -33.15 8.91 5.62
C PRO A 123 -32.14 8.02 4.91
N SER A 124 -32.47 7.59 3.68
CA SER A 124 -31.49 7.04 2.77
C SER A 124 -30.45 8.14 2.55
N ILE A 125 -29.34 8.05 3.26
CA ILE A 125 -28.14 8.83 2.96
C ILE A 125 -27.83 8.45 1.51
N PRO A 126 -27.88 9.37 0.54
CA PRO A 126 -27.41 9.06 -0.80
C PRO A 126 -25.96 8.62 -0.61
N ALA A 127 -25.66 7.41 -1.06
CA ALA A 127 -24.27 6.96 -1.14
C ALA A 127 -23.54 8.03 -1.94
N ALA A 128 -22.78 8.87 -1.25
CA ALA A 128 -21.90 9.81 -1.91
C ALA A 128 -21.11 8.98 -2.93
N PRO A 129 -21.03 9.41 -4.20
CA PRO A 129 -20.18 8.71 -5.13
C PRO A 129 -18.82 8.62 -4.45
N PHE A 130 -18.34 7.39 -4.27
CA PHE A 130 -16.98 7.15 -3.80
C PHE A 130 -16.11 8.04 -4.68
N GLN A 131 -15.78 9.22 -4.16
CA GLN A 131 -14.74 10.02 -4.78
C GLN A 131 -13.54 9.10 -4.76
N THR A 132 -13.19 8.57 -5.93
CA THR A 132 -11.92 7.90 -6.15
C THR A 132 -10.88 8.94 -5.76
N SER A 133 -10.54 8.93 -4.48
CA SER A 133 -9.44 9.71 -3.97
C SER A 133 -8.28 9.40 -4.90
N TRP A 134 -7.72 10.44 -5.53
CA TRP A 134 -6.47 10.36 -6.31
C TRP A 134 -5.33 9.74 -5.49
N TRP A 135 -5.57 9.52 -4.21
CA TRP A 135 -4.72 8.83 -3.27
C TRP A 135 -5.22 7.38 -3.09
N LYS A 136 -4.58 6.47 -3.80
CA LYS A 136 -4.81 5.02 -3.64
C LYS A 136 -3.74 4.48 -2.68
N PRO A 137 -4.10 3.79 -1.59
CA PRO A 137 -3.11 3.11 -0.76
C PRO A 137 -2.32 2.11 -1.61
N LEU A 138 -1.10 1.80 -1.18
CA LEU A 138 -0.31 0.72 -1.76
C LEU A 138 -1.17 -0.54 -1.82
N SER A 139 -1.07 -1.29 -2.92
CA SER A 139 -1.73 -2.58 -2.98
C SER A 139 -0.98 -3.60 -2.13
N GLU A 140 -1.70 -4.56 -1.57
CA GLU A 140 -1.09 -5.65 -0.80
C GLU A 140 -0.09 -6.45 -1.64
N GLU A 141 -0.39 -6.64 -2.94
CA GLU A 141 0.50 -7.31 -3.89
C GLU A 141 1.84 -6.58 -4.05
N LEU A 142 1.80 -5.23 -4.10
CA LEU A 142 3.02 -4.44 -4.21
C LEU A 142 3.87 -4.56 -2.95
N ILE A 143 3.22 -4.50 -1.77
CA ILE A 143 3.91 -4.72 -0.49
C ILE A 143 4.54 -6.11 -0.45
N LYS A 144 3.77 -7.14 -0.81
CA LYS A 144 4.26 -8.53 -0.88
C LYS A 144 5.50 -8.64 -1.77
N GLU A 145 5.40 -8.23 -3.03
CA GLU A 145 6.50 -8.31 -3.98
C GLU A 145 7.75 -7.56 -3.47
N GLY A 146 7.54 -6.37 -2.93
CA GLY A 146 8.63 -5.57 -2.37
C GLY A 146 9.27 -6.21 -1.14
N LEU A 147 8.49 -6.76 -0.21
CA LEU A 147 9.00 -7.45 0.98
C LEU A 147 9.80 -8.71 0.60
N GLU A 148 9.31 -9.51 -0.33
CA GLU A 148 10.04 -10.67 -0.85
C GLU A 148 11.38 -10.27 -1.50
N MET A 149 11.43 -9.11 -2.17
CA MET A 149 12.67 -8.58 -2.74
C MET A 149 13.67 -8.11 -1.70
N ILE A 150 13.22 -7.43 -0.63
CA ILE A 150 14.14 -6.97 0.43
C ILE A 150 14.59 -8.09 1.35
N LEU A 151 13.89 -9.21 1.39
CA LEU A 151 14.30 -10.41 2.12
C LEU A 151 15.29 -11.29 1.33
N ASP A 152 15.49 -11.04 0.04
CA ASP A 152 16.52 -11.74 -0.75
C ASP A 152 17.87 -11.02 -0.65
N VAL A 153 18.82 -11.65 0.05
CA VAL A 153 20.19 -11.12 0.22
C VAL A 153 20.91 -10.83 -1.10
N ASN A 154 20.50 -11.48 -2.19
CA ASN A 154 21.08 -11.24 -3.51
C ASN A 154 20.82 -9.83 -4.04
N ASN A 155 19.87 -9.10 -3.47
CA ASN A 155 19.56 -7.71 -3.83
C ASN A 155 20.38 -6.66 -3.08
N TYR A 156 21.18 -7.06 -2.08
CA TYR A 156 21.88 -6.16 -1.16
C TYR A 156 23.20 -5.60 -1.70
N PRO A 157 23.59 -4.38 -1.29
CA PRO A 157 22.84 -3.40 -0.52
C PRO A 157 21.67 -2.81 -1.31
N ILE A 158 20.54 -2.58 -0.63
CA ILE A 158 19.28 -2.20 -1.25
C ILE A 158 18.71 -0.92 -0.65
N MET A 159 18.11 -0.07 -1.47
CA MET A 159 17.40 1.13 -1.03
C MET A 159 15.98 1.14 -1.57
N VAL A 160 15.02 1.40 -0.69
CA VAL A 160 13.61 1.59 -1.02
C VAL A 160 13.28 3.08 -0.99
N MET A 161 12.54 3.56 -1.99
CA MET A 161 12.22 4.97 -2.15
C MET A 161 10.77 5.20 -2.55
N ASP A 162 10.22 6.33 -2.13
CA ASP A 162 9.02 6.91 -2.69
C ASP A 162 9.22 8.40 -2.98
N THR A 163 8.21 9.09 -3.52
CA THR A 163 8.30 10.52 -3.84
C THR A 163 8.50 11.38 -2.59
N SER A 164 7.85 11.04 -1.51
CA SER A 164 7.80 11.84 -0.27
C SER A 164 8.74 11.35 0.83
N GLY A 165 9.18 10.11 0.77
CA GLY A 165 9.89 9.43 1.86
C GLY A 165 9.03 9.13 3.09
N ILE A 166 7.70 9.30 3.00
CA ILE A 166 6.81 9.32 4.16
C ILE A 166 5.73 8.24 4.09
N HIS A 167 4.84 8.32 3.08
CA HIS A 167 3.58 7.58 3.11
C HIS A 167 3.69 6.15 2.62
N GLU A 168 4.06 5.98 1.36
CA GLU A 168 4.18 4.69 0.72
C GLU A 168 5.29 3.86 1.39
N ILE A 169 6.45 4.46 1.54
CA ILE A 169 7.59 3.80 2.20
C ILE A 169 7.35 3.61 3.70
N GLY A 170 6.64 4.52 4.37
CA GLY A 170 6.29 4.37 5.78
C GLY A 170 5.35 3.19 6.00
N THR A 171 4.36 3.01 5.14
CA THR A 171 3.46 1.85 5.15
C THR A 171 4.23 0.56 4.86
N PHE A 172 5.08 0.58 3.84
CA PHE A 172 5.92 -0.56 3.47
C PHE A 172 6.85 -0.99 4.61
N MET A 173 7.53 -0.05 5.26
CA MET A 173 8.40 -0.34 6.41
C MET A 173 7.60 -0.82 7.62
N GLY A 174 6.40 -0.28 7.84
CA GLY A 174 5.50 -0.77 8.88
C GLY A 174 5.10 -2.24 8.68
N CYS A 175 4.83 -2.65 7.44
CA CYS A 175 4.55 -4.06 7.10
C CYS A 175 5.80 -4.94 7.31
N LEU A 176 7.01 -4.44 6.99
CA LEU A 176 8.26 -5.14 7.32
C LEU A 176 8.40 -5.36 8.83
N ARG A 177 8.19 -4.32 9.65
CA ARG A 177 8.27 -4.42 11.11
C ARG A 177 7.25 -5.40 11.68
N ARG A 178 6.05 -5.49 11.07
CA ARG A 178 5.08 -6.52 11.43
C ARG A 178 5.61 -7.93 11.15
N LEU A 179 6.22 -8.12 10.00
CA LEU A 179 6.83 -9.40 9.64
C LEU A 179 8.01 -9.76 10.57
N GLN A 180 8.69 -8.76 11.12
CA GLN A 180 9.74 -8.90 12.14
C GLN A 180 9.18 -9.09 13.58
N HIS A 181 7.88 -9.30 13.76
CA HIS A 181 7.19 -9.48 15.05
C HIS A 181 7.30 -8.29 16.01
N TRP A 182 7.50 -7.06 15.49
CA TRP A 182 7.51 -5.87 16.34
C TRP A 182 6.12 -5.60 16.93
N ASN A 183 6.10 -5.03 18.14
CA ASN A 183 4.86 -4.55 18.74
C ASN A 183 4.23 -3.44 17.89
N LEU A 184 2.92 -3.55 17.62
CA LEU A 184 2.20 -2.59 16.77
C LEU A 184 2.38 -1.14 17.22
N SER A 185 2.39 -0.87 18.54
CA SER A 185 2.60 0.48 19.07
C SER A 185 3.96 1.05 18.65
N SER A 186 5.01 0.24 18.68
CA SER A 186 6.36 0.65 18.27
C SER A 186 6.42 0.93 16.76
N ILE A 187 5.74 0.11 15.95
CA ILE A 187 5.63 0.29 14.49
C ILE A 187 4.96 1.63 14.17
N ILE A 188 3.84 1.92 14.82
CA ILE A 188 3.11 3.18 14.61
C ILE A 188 3.94 4.39 15.07
N VAL A 189 4.71 4.27 16.15
CA VAL A 189 5.63 5.32 16.58
C VAL A 189 6.73 5.56 15.54
N GLU A 190 7.33 4.50 14.97
CA GLU A 190 8.32 4.64 13.90
C GLU A 190 7.70 5.34 12.66
N TYR A 191 6.53 4.90 12.20
CA TYR A 191 5.82 5.56 11.10
C TYR A 191 5.58 7.04 11.37
N ARG A 192 5.06 7.38 12.55
CA ARG A 192 4.78 8.77 12.94
C ARG A 192 6.05 9.61 13.11
N ALA A 193 7.16 9.01 13.51
CA ALA A 193 8.44 9.72 13.62
C ALA A 193 8.91 10.29 12.27
N TYR A 194 8.71 9.54 11.17
CA TYR A 194 8.99 10.00 9.82
C TYR A 194 7.88 10.92 9.26
N ALA A 195 6.63 10.60 9.53
CA ALA A 195 5.48 11.33 8.97
C ALA A 195 5.19 12.66 9.67
N GLY A 196 5.54 12.80 10.94
CA GLY A 196 5.24 13.97 11.76
C GLY A 196 3.75 14.31 11.72
N ASN A 197 3.44 15.57 11.43
CA ASN A 197 2.06 16.06 11.31
C ASN A 197 1.33 15.59 10.04
N LYS A 198 2.02 14.90 9.12
CA LYS A 198 1.45 14.33 7.90
C LYS A 198 1.01 12.86 8.07
N ALA A 199 1.13 12.29 9.28
CA ALA A 199 0.70 10.91 9.54
C ALA A 199 -0.77 10.71 9.12
N ARG A 200 -1.06 9.55 8.51
CA ARG A 200 -2.38 9.19 8.00
C ARG A 200 -2.89 7.94 8.69
N TYR A 201 -4.05 8.05 9.31
CA TYR A 201 -4.70 6.92 9.98
C TYR A 201 -4.92 5.70 9.06
N VAL A 202 -5.22 5.95 7.78
CA VAL A 202 -5.42 4.88 6.80
C VAL A 202 -4.15 4.05 6.55
N ASN A 203 -2.95 4.65 6.64
CA ASN A 203 -1.70 3.92 6.55
C ASN A 203 -1.45 3.08 7.80
N GLU A 204 -1.76 3.63 8.98
CA GLU A 204 -1.69 2.92 10.26
C GLU A 204 -2.63 1.71 10.26
N GLN A 205 -3.86 1.89 9.80
CA GLN A 205 -4.84 0.81 9.66
C GLN A 205 -4.40 -0.25 8.64
N PHE A 206 -3.79 0.16 7.53
CA PHE A 206 -3.25 -0.78 6.55
C PHE A 206 -2.14 -1.64 7.18
N ILE A 207 -1.20 -1.02 7.90
CA ILE A 207 -0.12 -1.73 8.61
C ILE A 207 -0.71 -2.74 9.61
N GLU A 208 -1.72 -2.33 10.38
CA GLU A 208 -2.38 -3.18 11.37
C GLU A 208 -3.06 -4.40 10.74
N LEU A 209 -3.71 -4.22 9.59
CA LEU A 209 -4.52 -5.26 8.94
C LEU A 209 -3.76 -6.10 7.91
N PHE A 210 -2.52 -5.71 7.57
CA PHE A 210 -1.73 -6.43 6.57
C PHE A 210 -1.49 -7.89 7.00
N ASP A 211 -1.80 -8.82 6.10
CA ASP A 211 -1.61 -10.26 6.32
C ASP A 211 -0.16 -10.66 6.03
N ILE A 212 0.60 -10.94 7.09
CA ILE A 212 2.01 -11.34 6.99
C ILE A 212 2.18 -12.80 6.52
N ASP A 213 1.17 -13.65 6.68
CA ASP A 213 1.23 -15.07 6.27
C ASP A 213 1.24 -15.22 4.74
N TRP A 214 0.91 -14.13 4.04
CA TRP A 214 0.96 -14.11 2.58
C TRP A 214 2.37 -13.98 2.00
N ILE A 215 3.37 -13.64 2.82
CA ILE A 215 4.75 -13.42 2.37
C ILE A 215 5.47 -14.76 2.20
N THR A 216 6.09 -14.94 1.04
CA THR A 216 6.92 -16.11 0.74
C THR A 216 8.38 -15.79 0.98
N LEU A 217 9.00 -16.42 1.96
CA LEU A 217 10.41 -16.20 2.24
C LEU A 217 11.29 -16.74 1.10
N PRO A 218 12.26 -15.94 0.59
CA PRO A 218 13.20 -16.39 -0.43
C PRO A 218 14.19 -17.43 0.13
N ALA A 219 14.87 -18.13 -0.78
CA ALA A 219 15.82 -19.20 -0.41
C ALA A 219 17.06 -18.68 0.34
N THR A 220 17.42 -17.41 0.15
CA THR A 220 18.61 -16.78 0.71
C THR A 220 18.24 -15.51 1.45
N LEU A 221 18.20 -15.59 2.79
CA LEU A 221 17.79 -14.52 3.68
C LEU A 221 18.98 -13.65 4.11
N PRO A 222 18.79 -12.37 4.43
CA PRO A 222 19.81 -11.51 5.01
C PRO A 222 20.17 -11.96 6.41
N THR A 223 21.42 -11.74 6.83
CA THR A 223 21.92 -12.13 8.16
C THR A 223 21.10 -11.54 9.29
N TRP A 224 20.73 -10.26 9.19
CA TRP A 224 19.92 -9.58 10.20
C TRP A 224 18.54 -10.23 10.39
N TRP A 225 17.95 -10.79 9.33
CA TRP A 225 16.69 -11.53 9.41
C TRP A 225 16.87 -12.85 10.17
N ILE A 226 17.90 -13.62 9.80
CA ILE A 226 18.19 -14.92 10.43
C ILE A 226 18.48 -14.73 11.92
N GLU A 227 19.24 -13.70 12.30
CA GLU A 227 19.54 -13.38 13.69
C GLU A 227 18.31 -12.98 14.49
N GLN A 228 17.40 -12.19 13.90
CA GLN A 228 16.14 -11.80 14.55
C GLN A 228 15.20 -12.98 14.74
N GLU A 229 15.04 -13.83 13.74
CA GLU A 229 14.23 -15.05 13.85
C GLU A 229 14.75 -15.98 14.93
N ALA A 230 16.08 -16.16 15.01
CA ALA A 230 16.69 -16.99 16.05
C ALA A 230 16.41 -16.43 17.46
N MET A 231 16.56 -15.11 17.67
CA MET A 231 16.25 -14.47 18.96
C MET A 231 14.76 -14.60 19.31
N TRP A 232 13.86 -14.42 18.33
CA TRP A 232 12.43 -14.53 18.56
C TRP A 232 12.01 -15.94 18.97
N HIS A 233 12.57 -16.97 18.34
CA HIS A 233 12.33 -18.37 18.70
C HIS A 233 12.84 -18.69 20.11
N GLU A 234 14.03 -18.18 20.49
CA GLU A 234 14.58 -18.37 21.83
C GLU A 234 13.68 -17.74 22.91
N GLU A 235 13.21 -16.50 22.68
CA GLU A 235 12.28 -15.82 23.59
C GLU A 235 10.91 -16.54 23.70
N GLU A 236 10.43 -17.15 22.63
CA GLU A 236 9.18 -17.90 22.64
C GLU A 236 9.32 -19.21 23.41
N GLU A 237 10.40 -19.95 23.20
CA GLU A 237 10.71 -21.16 23.97
C GLU A 237 10.84 -20.87 25.47
N GLU A 238 11.54 -19.80 25.86
CA GLU A 238 11.65 -19.38 27.25
C GLU A 238 10.28 -19.02 27.86
N ARG A 239 9.43 -18.33 27.11
CA ARG A 239 8.08 -17.98 27.55
C ARG A 239 7.20 -19.21 27.74
N GLU A 240 7.26 -20.17 26.84
CA GLU A 240 6.52 -21.43 26.96
C GLU A 240 6.97 -22.23 28.19
N LEU A 241 8.27 -22.30 28.47
CA LEU A 241 8.81 -22.94 29.65
C LEU A 241 8.33 -22.26 30.94
N GLN A 242 8.31 -20.92 30.98
CA GLN A 242 7.80 -20.19 32.14
C GLN A 242 6.31 -20.47 32.38
N LEU A 243 5.49 -20.45 31.33
CA LEU A 243 4.05 -20.75 31.42
C LEU A 243 3.80 -22.20 31.86
N GLN A 244 4.66 -23.12 31.47
CA GLN A 244 4.55 -24.50 31.92
C GLN A 244 4.87 -24.63 33.41
N GLN A 245 5.96 -24.00 33.90
CA GLN A 245 6.32 -23.97 35.31
C GLN A 245 5.23 -23.34 36.18
N GLU A 246 4.63 -22.21 35.73
CA GLU A 246 3.54 -21.59 36.45
C GLU A 246 2.32 -22.51 36.58
N ARG A 247 1.96 -23.21 35.52
CA ARG A 247 0.88 -24.22 35.53
C ARG A 247 1.13 -25.38 36.49
N GLU A 248 2.36 -25.89 36.51
CA GLU A 248 2.78 -26.96 37.46
C GLU A 248 2.69 -26.50 38.93
N VAL A 249 3.10 -25.26 39.21
CA VAL A 249 3.00 -24.67 40.56
C VAL A 249 1.55 -24.45 40.96
N GLU A 250 0.69 -23.98 40.05
CA GLU A 250 -0.74 -23.84 40.30
C GLU A 250 -1.44 -25.17 40.54
N GLU A 251 -1.08 -26.19 39.79
CA GLU A 251 -1.62 -27.55 39.97
C GLU A 251 -1.19 -28.17 41.34
N PHE A 252 0.06 -27.94 41.71
CA PHE A 252 0.58 -28.39 43.02
C PHE A 252 -0.11 -27.68 44.21
N ASN A 253 -0.43 -26.42 44.06
CA ASN A 253 -1.08 -25.61 45.11
C ASN A 253 -2.61 -25.73 45.14
N ARG A 254 -3.22 -26.52 44.27
CA ARG A 254 -4.67 -26.73 44.23
C ARG A 254 -5.08 -27.63 45.41
N PRO A 255 -6.00 -27.16 46.30
CA PRO A 255 -6.41 -27.86 47.51
C PRO A 255 -7.15 -29.18 47.22
#